data_fb366932698ba35e12070f405103378e
#
_entry.id   fb366932698ba35e12070f405103378e
#
_cell.length_a   1.000
_cell.length_b   1.000
_cell.length_c   1.000
_cell.angle_alpha   90.00
_cell.angle_beta   90.00
_cell.angle_gamma   90.00
#
_symmetry.space_group_name_H-M   'P 1'
#
loop_
_entity.id
_entity.type
_entity.pdbx_description
1 polymer ?
#
loop_
_entity_poly.entity_id
_entity_poly.type
_entity_poly.pdbx_seq_one_letter_code
_entity_poly.pdbx_strand_id
1 'polypeptide(L)'
;MSESVPARVGIVVGSRSDIAAAEKASAILDELGVPSEVRVISAHRAPDLLSQFIATAEERGIRVFIAIAGLAAHLPGVVASQTTAPVIGVPMPGGVADGLDALLAVVQMPKGVPVATVGVGNGENAALLAAAILALSDPPLRARLEDRRRSQAAAIADDPANEGL
;
A
#
# COMPACT_ATOMS: atom_id res chain seq x y z
N MET A 1 -6.35 10.34 28.42
CA MET A 1 -6.75 9.65 27.17
C MET A 1 -5.75 10.11 26.12
N SER A 2 -4.84 9.22 25.67
CA SER A 2 -3.91 9.55 24.59
C SER A 2 -4.73 9.77 23.33
N GLU A 3 -4.71 10.99 22.77
CA GLU A 3 -5.28 11.23 21.44
C GLU A 3 -4.52 10.33 20.47
N SER A 4 -5.24 9.39 19.87
CA SER A 4 -4.65 8.53 18.83
C SER A 4 -4.30 9.42 17.63
N VAL A 5 -3.04 9.38 17.20
CA VAL A 5 -2.61 10.08 15.98
C VAL A 5 -3.45 9.55 14.80
N PRO A 6 -4.10 10.42 14.02
CA PRO A 6 -4.96 9.97 12.93
C PRO A 6 -4.14 9.19 11.88
N ALA A 7 -4.73 8.12 11.35
CA ALA A 7 -4.12 7.33 10.28
C ALA A 7 -3.93 8.18 9.02
N ARG A 8 -2.75 8.07 8.40
CA ARG A 8 -2.41 8.77 7.13
C ARG A 8 -2.52 7.86 5.91
N VAL A 9 -2.46 6.54 6.12
CA VAL A 9 -2.57 5.53 5.08
C VAL A 9 -3.71 4.58 5.40
N GLY A 10 -4.65 4.41 4.47
CA GLY A 10 -5.71 3.42 4.52
C GLY A 10 -5.31 2.16 3.76
N ILE A 11 -5.20 1.02 4.43
CA ILE A 11 -4.89 -0.27 3.82
C ILE A 11 -6.17 -1.09 3.75
N VAL A 12 -6.58 -1.47 2.55
CA VAL A 12 -7.79 -2.28 2.34
C VAL A 12 -7.42 -3.60 1.66
N VAL A 13 -7.89 -4.70 2.24
CA VAL A 13 -7.76 -6.05 1.65
C VAL A 13 -9.13 -6.60 1.29
N GLY A 14 -9.25 -7.29 0.15
CA GLY A 14 -10.50 -7.85 -0.33
C GLY A 14 -10.96 -9.09 0.44
N SER A 15 -10.04 -9.76 1.14
CA SER A 15 -10.25 -10.99 1.90
C SER A 15 -9.28 -11.11 3.07
N ARG A 16 -9.66 -11.88 4.09
CA ARG A 16 -8.75 -12.23 5.20
C ARG A 16 -7.53 -13.04 4.74
N SER A 17 -7.59 -13.75 3.62
CA SER A 17 -6.44 -14.44 3.04
C SER A 17 -5.25 -13.50 2.76
N ASP A 18 -5.52 -12.23 2.52
CA ASP A 18 -4.51 -11.26 2.09
C ASP A 18 -4.01 -10.38 3.25
N ILE A 19 -4.50 -10.64 4.47
CA ILE A 19 -4.19 -9.82 5.67
C ILE A 19 -2.67 -9.79 5.97
N ALA A 20 -1.97 -10.89 5.73
CA ALA A 20 -0.53 -10.97 5.97
C ALA A 20 0.27 -9.96 5.11
N ALA A 21 -0.20 -9.65 3.89
CA ALA A 21 0.43 -8.63 3.06
C ALA A 21 0.15 -7.21 3.59
N ALA A 22 -1.05 -7.00 4.15
CA ALA A 22 -1.38 -5.73 4.81
C ALA A 22 -0.59 -5.52 6.10
N GLU A 23 -0.37 -6.59 6.89
CA GLU A 23 0.45 -6.54 8.10
C GLU A 23 1.91 -6.20 7.80
N LYS A 24 2.49 -6.77 6.73
CA LYS A 24 3.83 -6.40 6.26
C LYS A 24 3.90 -4.93 5.84
N ALA A 25 2.89 -4.44 5.11
CA ALA A 25 2.81 -3.03 4.74
C ALA A 25 2.70 -2.11 5.97
N SER A 26 1.84 -2.47 6.93
CA SER A 26 1.68 -1.72 8.18
C SER A 26 2.98 -1.67 8.99
N ALA A 27 3.70 -2.79 9.09
CA ALA A 27 4.97 -2.85 9.82
C ALA A 27 6.03 -1.88 9.25
N ILE A 28 6.12 -1.75 7.90
CA ILE A 28 7.00 -0.76 7.25
C ILE A 28 6.55 0.68 7.55
N LEU A 29 5.25 0.93 7.55
CA LEU A 29 4.73 2.27 7.88
C LEU A 29 5.00 2.62 9.33
N ASP A 30 4.84 1.66 10.26
CA ASP A 30 5.13 1.83 11.68
C ASP A 30 6.62 2.11 11.91
N GLU A 31 7.53 1.38 11.25
CA GLU A 31 8.98 1.64 11.28
C GLU A 31 9.30 3.08 10.83
N LEU A 32 8.58 3.59 9.84
CA LEU A 32 8.72 4.95 9.32
C LEU A 32 7.93 5.99 10.13
N GLY A 33 7.24 5.61 11.21
CA GLY A 33 6.42 6.50 12.02
C GLY A 33 5.22 7.08 11.25
N VAL A 34 4.65 6.31 10.31
CA VAL A 34 3.47 6.69 9.52
C VAL A 34 2.27 5.90 10.02
N PRO A 35 1.32 6.52 10.72
CA PRO A 35 0.10 5.85 11.19
C PRO A 35 -0.73 5.30 10.03
N SER A 36 -1.18 4.07 10.16
CA SER A 36 -2.04 3.41 9.16
C SER A 36 -3.25 2.74 9.81
N GLU A 37 -4.31 2.52 9.04
CA GLU A 37 -5.43 1.66 9.43
C GLU A 37 -5.64 0.56 8.40
N VAL A 38 -5.90 -0.66 8.88
CA VAL A 38 -6.15 -1.84 8.03
C VAL A 38 -7.62 -2.21 8.11
N ARG A 39 -8.24 -2.43 6.94
CA ARG A 39 -9.63 -2.88 6.81
C ARG A 39 -9.74 -4.08 5.86
N VAL A 40 -10.62 -5.01 6.22
CA VAL A 40 -11.00 -6.14 5.36
C VAL A 40 -12.35 -5.80 4.74
N ILE A 41 -12.36 -5.34 3.48
CA ILE A 41 -13.57 -4.93 2.78
C ILE A 41 -13.49 -5.43 1.34
N SER A 42 -14.43 -6.30 0.96
CA SER A 42 -14.52 -6.81 -0.40
C SER A 42 -15.32 -5.85 -1.27
N ALA A 43 -14.73 -5.38 -2.38
CA ALA A 43 -15.43 -4.56 -3.35
C ALA A 43 -16.64 -5.26 -3.98
N HIS A 44 -16.57 -6.60 -4.12
CA HIS A 44 -17.65 -7.39 -4.74
C HIS A 44 -18.77 -7.77 -3.75
N ARG A 45 -18.42 -8.02 -2.47
CA ARG A 45 -19.37 -8.56 -1.48
C ARG A 45 -19.91 -7.52 -0.52
N ALA A 46 -19.23 -6.39 -0.36
CA ALA A 46 -19.62 -5.29 0.53
C ALA A 46 -19.27 -3.91 -0.09
N PRO A 47 -19.81 -3.60 -1.31
CA PRO A 47 -19.49 -2.37 -2.03
C PRO A 47 -19.87 -1.11 -1.25
N ASP A 48 -21.03 -1.11 -0.58
CA ASP A 48 -21.50 0.04 0.19
C ASP A 48 -20.60 0.34 1.39
N LEU A 49 -20.09 -0.69 2.08
CA LEU A 49 -19.14 -0.53 3.17
C LEU A 49 -17.82 0.08 2.66
N LEU A 50 -17.36 -0.34 1.47
CA LEU A 50 -16.18 0.24 0.85
C LEU A 50 -16.39 1.72 0.52
N SER A 51 -17.53 2.06 -0.08
CA SER A 51 -17.88 3.45 -0.41
C SER A 51 -17.96 4.32 0.84
N GLN A 52 -18.57 3.84 1.91
CA GLN A 52 -18.63 4.54 3.19
C GLN A 52 -17.22 4.75 3.79
N PHE A 53 -16.37 3.73 3.73
CA PHE A 53 -14.99 3.82 4.22
C PHE A 53 -14.22 4.90 3.48
N ILE A 54 -14.30 4.93 2.14
CA ILE A 54 -13.59 5.89 1.30
C ILE A 54 -14.14 7.31 1.50
N ALA A 55 -15.47 7.48 1.52
CA ALA A 55 -16.11 8.78 1.66
C ALA A 55 -15.71 9.54 2.93
N THR A 56 -15.42 8.82 4.02
CA THR A 56 -15.01 9.42 5.31
C THR A 56 -13.49 9.42 5.52
N ALA A 57 -12.72 8.86 4.60
CA ALA A 57 -11.30 8.63 4.79
C ALA A 57 -10.48 9.92 4.96
N GLU A 58 -10.74 10.92 4.12
CA GLU A 58 -10.00 12.18 4.16
C GLU A 58 -10.26 12.96 5.45
N GLU A 59 -11.49 12.94 5.96
CA GLU A 59 -11.87 13.53 7.24
C GLU A 59 -11.14 12.87 8.42
N ARG A 60 -10.90 11.55 8.33
CA ARG A 60 -10.12 10.80 9.31
C ARG A 60 -8.60 10.97 9.17
N GLY A 61 -8.13 11.72 8.17
CA GLY A 61 -6.71 12.02 7.96
C GLY A 61 -6.00 11.15 6.91
N ILE A 62 -6.69 10.18 6.28
CA ILE A 62 -6.10 9.35 5.23
C ILE A 62 -5.76 10.19 3.99
N ARG A 63 -4.56 10.03 3.48
CA ARG A 63 -4.02 10.74 2.31
C ARG A 63 -3.59 9.83 1.17
N VAL A 64 -3.38 8.55 1.46
CA VAL A 64 -2.97 7.52 0.47
C VAL A 64 -3.70 6.22 0.80
N PHE A 65 -4.16 5.52 -0.22
CA PHE A 65 -4.72 4.18 -0.07
C PHE A 65 -3.75 3.12 -0.60
N ILE A 66 -3.68 1.98 0.11
CA ILE A 66 -3.08 0.73 -0.37
C ILE A 66 -4.22 -0.28 -0.48
N ALA A 67 -4.47 -0.77 -1.68
CA ALA A 67 -5.53 -1.74 -1.95
C ALA A 67 -4.93 -3.07 -2.44
N ILE A 68 -5.18 -4.14 -1.70
CA ILE A 68 -4.55 -5.46 -1.89
C ILE A 68 -5.62 -6.46 -2.31
N ALA A 69 -5.44 -7.10 -3.46
CA ALA A 69 -6.38 -8.08 -3.98
C ALA A 69 -5.72 -9.10 -4.90
N GLY A 70 -6.26 -10.31 -4.93
CA GLY A 70 -5.89 -11.38 -5.85
C GLY A 70 -6.99 -11.73 -6.83
N LEU A 71 -6.73 -12.69 -7.72
CA LEU A 71 -7.68 -13.17 -8.73
C LEU A 71 -8.20 -12.00 -9.61
N ALA A 72 -9.53 -11.83 -9.70
CA ALA A 72 -10.16 -10.66 -10.30
C ALA A 72 -9.97 -9.42 -9.39
N ALA A 73 -8.75 -8.92 -9.33
CA ALA A 73 -8.28 -7.91 -8.38
C ALA A 73 -8.86 -6.50 -8.68
N HIS A 74 -10.17 -6.36 -8.63
CA HIS A 74 -10.89 -5.11 -8.95
C HIS A 74 -10.81 -4.07 -7.82
N LEU A 75 -10.49 -4.49 -6.58
CA LEU A 75 -10.51 -3.60 -5.42
C LEU A 75 -9.70 -2.31 -5.61
N PRO A 76 -8.45 -2.32 -6.12
CA PRO A 76 -7.69 -1.09 -6.33
C PRO A 76 -8.38 -0.12 -7.30
N GLY A 77 -8.92 -0.63 -8.40
CA GLY A 77 -9.66 0.17 -9.38
C GLY A 77 -10.95 0.75 -8.81
N VAL A 78 -11.68 -0.02 -7.99
CA VAL A 78 -12.92 0.45 -7.33
C VAL A 78 -12.59 1.54 -6.30
N VAL A 79 -11.50 1.40 -5.53
CA VAL A 79 -11.05 2.47 -4.62
C VAL A 79 -10.68 3.72 -5.43
N ALA A 80 -9.86 3.59 -6.46
CA ALA A 80 -9.41 4.71 -7.28
C ALA A 80 -10.55 5.45 -8.01
N SER A 81 -11.65 4.78 -8.29
CA SER A 81 -12.84 5.42 -8.90
C SER A 81 -13.64 6.30 -7.94
N GLN A 82 -13.37 6.22 -6.63
CA GLN A 82 -14.16 6.90 -5.59
C GLN A 82 -13.37 7.97 -4.82
N THR A 83 -12.10 8.18 -5.15
CA THR A 83 -11.26 9.21 -4.51
C THR A 83 -10.26 9.80 -5.49
N THR A 84 -9.80 11.01 -5.23
CA THR A 84 -8.65 11.64 -5.91
C THR A 84 -7.34 11.46 -5.14
N ALA A 85 -7.39 10.86 -3.94
CA ALA A 85 -6.17 10.49 -3.22
C ALA A 85 -5.40 9.39 -3.98
N PRO A 86 -4.07 9.37 -3.91
CA PRO A 86 -3.26 8.31 -4.53
C PRO A 86 -3.67 6.92 -4.06
N VAL A 87 -3.86 6.00 -5.02
CA VAL A 87 -4.16 4.59 -4.76
C VAL A 87 -3.03 3.71 -5.27
N ILE A 88 -2.49 2.89 -4.38
CA ILE A 88 -1.44 1.91 -4.67
C ILE A 88 -2.07 0.52 -4.65
N GLY A 89 -1.97 -0.17 -5.77
CA GLY A 89 -2.49 -1.52 -5.93
C GLY A 89 -1.42 -2.58 -5.69
N VAL A 90 -1.74 -3.57 -4.87
CA VAL A 90 -0.91 -4.75 -4.63
C VAL A 90 -1.64 -5.97 -5.18
N PRO A 91 -1.25 -6.49 -6.34
CA PRO A 91 -1.78 -7.76 -6.83
C PRO A 91 -1.24 -8.90 -5.95
N MET A 92 -2.09 -9.90 -5.62
CA MET A 92 -1.69 -11.03 -4.80
C MET A 92 -1.37 -12.26 -5.66
N PRO A 93 -0.43 -13.11 -5.23
CA PRO A 93 -0.15 -14.38 -5.88
C PRO A 93 -1.34 -15.35 -5.81
N GLY A 94 -1.32 -16.38 -6.64
CA GLY A 94 -2.40 -17.34 -6.82
C GLY A 94 -3.13 -17.11 -8.14
N GLY A 95 -4.21 -17.86 -8.40
CA GLY A 95 -4.96 -17.75 -9.64
C GLY A 95 -4.18 -18.16 -10.91
N VAL A 96 -4.39 -17.46 -12.02
CA VAL A 96 -3.74 -17.77 -13.30
C VAL A 96 -2.29 -17.29 -13.29
N ALA A 97 -1.36 -18.19 -13.63
CA ALA A 97 0.07 -17.91 -13.69
C ALA A 97 0.60 -17.16 -12.44
N ASP A 98 0.16 -17.65 -11.27
CA ASP A 98 0.59 -17.19 -9.94
C ASP A 98 0.50 -15.67 -9.73
N GLY A 99 -0.64 -15.10 -10.09
CA GLY A 99 -0.96 -13.68 -9.88
C GLY A 99 -0.81 -12.77 -11.10
N LEU A 100 -0.55 -13.33 -12.29
CA LEU A 100 -0.54 -12.54 -13.52
C LEU A 100 -1.93 -11.94 -13.83
N ASP A 101 -2.99 -12.70 -13.58
CA ASP A 101 -4.38 -12.23 -13.67
C ASP A 101 -4.64 -11.04 -12.74
N ALA A 102 -4.21 -11.13 -11.48
CA ALA A 102 -4.32 -10.05 -10.52
C ALA A 102 -3.48 -8.82 -10.95
N LEU A 103 -2.25 -9.02 -11.40
CA LEU A 103 -1.39 -7.94 -11.90
C LEU A 103 -2.05 -7.20 -13.06
N LEU A 104 -2.55 -7.91 -14.05
CA LEU A 104 -3.20 -7.31 -15.22
C LEU A 104 -4.51 -6.60 -14.82
N ALA A 105 -5.29 -7.16 -13.88
CA ALA A 105 -6.50 -6.53 -13.38
C ALA A 105 -6.23 -5.20 -12.65
N VAL A 106 -5.09 -5.11 -11.93
CA VAL A 106 -4.70 -3.91 -11.17
C VAL A 106 -4.06 -2.85 -12.06
N VAL A 107 -3.18 -3.24 -13.00
CA VAL A 107 -2.39 -2.28 -13.80
C VAL A 107 -3.13 -1.73 -15.01
N GLN A 108 -4.07 -2.49 -15.60
CA GLN A 108 -4.78 -2.13 -16.83
C GLN A 108 -5.97 -1.18 -16.57
N MET A 109 -5.67 -0.04 -15.93
CA MET A 109 -6.69 0.95 -15.61
C MET A 109 -7.07 1.81 -16.81
N PRO A 110 -8.35 2.22 -16.93
CA PRO A 110 -8.81 3.14 -17.97
C PRO A 110 -8.20 4.54 -17.79
N LYS A 111 -8.13 5.29 -18.89
CA LYS A 111 -7.70 6.68 -18.88
C LYS A 111 -8.56 7.51 -17.90
N GLY A 112 -7.92 8.23 -17.00
CA GLY A 112 -8.56 9.11 -16.03
C GLY A 112 -8.68 8.53 -14.61
N VAL A 113 -8.47 7.22 -14.43
CA VAL A 113 -8.53 6.56 -13.11
C VAL A 113 -7.23 5.74 -12.88
N PRO A 114 -6.12 6.39 -12.51
CA PRO A 114 -4.84 5.70 -12.36
C PRO A 114 -4.75 4.92 -11.04
N VAL A 115 -4.04 3.78 -11.08
CA VAL A 115 -3.59 3.02 -9.90
C VAL A 115 -2.09 2.81 -10.02
N ALA A 116 -1.32 3.20 -8.99
CA ALA A 116 0.11 2.92 -8.91
C ALA A 116 0.32 1.46 -8.51
N THR A 117 0.69 0.60 -9.45
CA THR A 117 0.79 -0.85 -9.21
C THR A 117 2.22 -1.24 -8.81
N VAL A 118 2.37 -1.99 -7.72
CA VAL A 118 3.64 -2.59 -7.29
C VAL A 118 3.71 -4.07 -7.68
N GLY A 119 4.84 -4.72 -7.39
CA GLY A 119 5.04 -6.14 -7.68
C GLY A 119 4.06 -7.05 -6.96
N VAL A 120 3.85 -8.26 -7.53
CA VAL A 120 2.95 -9.27 -6.96
C VAL A 120 3.37 -9.63 -5.54
N GLY A 121 2.45 -9.58 -4.59
CA GLY A 121 2.65 -9.86 -3.17
C GLY A 121 3.48 -8.80 -2.41
N ASN A 122 3.88 -7.70 -3.05
CA ASN A 122 4.84 -6.75 -2.48
C ASN A 122 4.15 -5.60 -1.72
N GLY A 123 3.52 -5.93 -0.59
CA GLY A 123 2.93 -4.95 0.32
C GLY A 123 3.95 -3.98 0.92
N GLU A 124 5.19 -4.42 1.12
CA GLU A 124 6.27 -3.59 1.67
C GLU A 124 6.63 -2.44 0.72
N ASN A 125 6.75 -2.71 -0.58
CA ASN A 125 6.98 -1.65 -1.57
C ASN A 125 5.77 -0.71 -1.71
N ALA A 126 4.56 -1.20 -1.51
CA ALA A 126 3.38 -0.33 -1.47
C ALA A 126 3.46 0.66 -0.29
N ALA A 127 3.87 0.19 0.89
CA ALA A 127 4.11 1.02 2.06
C ALA A 127 5.21 2.07 1.82
N LEU A 128 6.33 1.66 1.24
CA LEU A 128 7.43 2.57 0.90
C LEU A 128 7.01 3.62 -0.14
N LEU A 129 6.20 3.25 -1.13
CA LEU A 129 5.66 4.20 -2.10
C LEU A 129 4.67 5.17 -1.45
N ALA A 130 3.79 4.69 -0.57
CA ALA A 130 2.89 5.54 0.21
C ALA A 130 3.67 6.54 1.07
N ALA A 131 4.70 6.07 1.78
CA ALA A 131 5.58 6.93 2.57
C ALA A 131 6.32 7.96 1.70
N ALA A 132 6.79 7.57 0.50
CA ALA A 132 7.45 8.48 -0.43
C ALA A 132 6.51 9.59 -0.94
N ILE A 133 5.24 9.27 -1.22
CA ILE A 133 4.22 10.25 -1.58
C ILE A 133 3.98 11.24 -0.42
N LEU A 134 3.83 10.73 0.80
CA LEU A 134 3.63 11.57 1.98
C LEU A 134 4.86 12.44 2.28
N ALA A 135 6.07 11.94 2.00
CA ALA A 135 7.33 12.64 2.21
C ALA A 135 7.54 13.86 1.28
N LEU A 136 6.72 14.03 0.24
CA LEU A 136 6.74 15.23 -0.60
C LEU A 136 6.44 16.50 0.21
N SER A 137 5.65 16.39 1.27
CA SER A 137 5.29 17.48 2.18
C SER A 137 5.72 17.24 3.64
N ASP A 138 6.57 16.25 3.89
CA ASP A 138 7.00 15.83 5.24
C ASP A 138 8.53 15.59 5.27
N PRO A 139 9.34 16.66 5.44
CA PRO A 139 10.80 16.54 5.46
C PRO A 139 11.35 15.53 6.48
N PRO A 140 10.82 15.43 7.72
CA PRO A 140 11.24 14.39 8.66
C PRO A 140 11.02 12.97 8.15
N LEU A 141 9.89 12.70 7.48
CA LEU A 141 9.62 11.40 6.86
C LEU A 141 10.58 11.12 5.70
N ARG A 142 10.88 12.14 4.89
CA ARG A 142 11.89 12.03 3.83
C ARG A 142 13.24 11.60 4.37
N ALA A 143 13.70 12.22 5.46
CA ALA A 143 14.97 11.86 6.11
C ALA A 143 14.97 10.38 6.55
N ARG A 144 13.89 9.88 7.15
CA ARG A 144 13.77 8.46 7.54
C ARG A 144 13.83 7.50 6.35
N LEU A 145 13.22 7.86 5.21
CA LEU A 145 13.32 7.06 3.98
C LEU A 145 14.75 7.04 3.41
N GLU A 146 15.45 8.16 3.45
CA GLU A 146 16.84 8.26 3.01
C GLU A 146 17.76 7.44 3.94
N ASP A 147 17.56 7.53 5.26
CA ASP A 147 18.31 6.74 6.25
C ASP A 147 18.11 5.24 6.04
N ARG A 148 16.85 4.81 5.81
CA ARG A 148 16.56 3.42 5.50
C ARG A 148 17.30 2.93 4.25
N ARG A 149 17.31 3.71 3.17
CA ARG A 149 18.05 3.37 1.95
C ARG A 149 19.56 3.29 2.18
N ARG A 150 20.12 4.22 2.95
CA ARG A 150 21.53 4.18 3.34
C ARG A 150 21.88 2.93 4.13
N SER A 151 21.05 2.57 5.11
CA SER A 151 21.25 1.35 5.90
C SER A 151 21.19 0.08 5.06
N GLN A 152 20.25 0.00 4.09
CA GLN A 152 20.19 -1.13 3.17
C GLN A 152 21.43 -1.22 2.26
N ALA A 153 21.92 -0.08 1.75
CA ALA A 153 23.10 -0.04 0.93
C ALA A 153 24.36 -0.43 1.73
N ALA A 154 24.50 0.04 2.97
CA ALA A 154 25.59 -0.33 3.86
C ALA A 154 25.58 -1.84 4.16
N ALA A 155 24.41 -2.41 4.46
CA ALA A 155 24.28 -3.84 4.73
C ALA A 155 24.70 -4.71 3.52
N ILE A 156 24.48 -4.23 2.29
CA ILE A 156 24.95 -4.92 1.08
C ILE A 156 26.48 -4.74 0.93
N ALA A 157 27.00 -3.53 1.17
CA ALA A 157 28.44 -3.26 1.07
C ALA A 157 29.25 -4.06 2.10
N ASP A 158 28.70 -4.25 3.30
CA ASP A 158 29.31 -5.00 4.38
C ASP A 158 29.14 -6.53 4.26
N ASP A 159 28.43 -7.01 3.22
CA ASP A 159 28.29 -8.45 2.97
C ASP A 159 29.65 -9.09 2.69
N PRO A 160 30.02 -10.20 3.37
CA PRO A 160 31.31 -10.86 3.16
C PRO A 160 31.59 -11.26 1.70
N ALA A 161 30.57 -11.47 0.89
CA ALA A 161 30.71 -11.75 -0.54
C ALA A 161 31.24 -10.56 -1.35
N ASN A 162 31.22 -9.36 -0.78
CA ASN A 162 31.67 -8.12 -1.39
C ASN A 162 33.04 -7.66 -0.87
N GLU A 163 33.71 -8.48 -0.05
CA GLU A 163 35.02 -8.14 0.52
C GLU A 163 36.04 -7.93 -0.59
N GLY A 164 36.65 -6.74 -0.65
CA GLY A 164 37.70 -6.37 -1.63
C GLY A 164 37.17 -5.60 -2.87
N LEU A 165 35.89 -5.23 -2.92
CA LEU A 165 35.32 -4.33 -3.93
C LEU A 165 35.53 -2.85 -3.61
#